data_2589e5fd175f7ffb30370fdc45b8afea
#
_entry.id   2589e5fd175f7ffb30370fdc45b8afea
#
_cell.length_a   1.000
_cell.length_b   1.000
_cell.length_c   1.000
_cell.angle_alpha   90.00
_cell.angle_beta   90.00
_cell.angle_gamma   90.00
#
_symmetry.space_group_name_H-M   'P 1'
#
loop_
_entity.id
_entity.type
_entity.pdbx_description
1 polymer ?
#
loop_
_entity_poly.entity_id
_entity_poly.type
_entity_poly.pdbx_seq_one_letter_code
_entity_poly.pdbx_strand_id
1 'polypeptide(L)'
;MGEGAAVPGFPFGDWAAGRWRVGILLRRVRQGASLAITGLILTLGSATTHAHRGVDLPDSATEAGGGPTRSIAGWADFCRRMPDECHIDPTQPKVIPLTLAVWRTLRSVNARVNARIKPMTDQAHWGVTDRWDFPDDGFGDCEDYQLLKRRMLAERGLPRRALLMTVVIDEINEGHAVLTVRTDRGDFILDNKTDEIRPWKSVPYAFIKRAGQESAAWVSLEEDAGGGRAEGARVATAEP
;
A
#
# COMPACT_ATOMS: atom_id res chain seq x y z
N MET A 1 13.18 44.46 9.60
CA MET A 1 11.71 44.47 9.79
C MET A 1 11.10 43.96 8.50
N GLY A 2 10.65 42.70 8.48
CA GLY A 2 10.04 42.05 7.34
C GLY A 2 9.18 40.94 7.90
N GLU A 3 7.87 41.16 7.86
CA GLU A 3 6.86 40.28 8.43
C GLU A 3 6.82 38.94 7.73
N GLY A 4 6.89 37.87 8.52
CA GLY A 4 6.65 36.51 8.06
C GLY A 4 5.17 36.28 7.80
N ALA A 5 4.81 35.97 6.56
CA ALA A 5 3.47 35.58 6.19
C ALA A 5 3.22 34.13 6.71
N ALA A 6 2.25 34.02 7.61
CA ALA A 6 1.76 32.74 8.11
C ALA A 6 0.97 32.02 7.01
N VAL A 7 1.34 30.78 6.74
CA VAL A 7 0.60 29.87 5.84
C VAL A 7 -0.66 29.38 6.59
N PRO A 8 -1.86 29.47 6.01
CA PRO A 8 -3.08 29.02 6.68
C PRO A 8 -3.10 27.50 6.81
N GLY A 9 -3.18 27.01 8.04
CA GLY A 9 -3.35 25.61 8.36
C GLY A 9 -4.70 25.08 7.86
N PHE A 10 -4.70 23.93 7.21
CA PHE A 10 -5.90 23.22 6.81
C PHE A 10 -6.61 22.65 8.05
N PRO A 11 -7.93 22.82 8.16
CA PRO A 11 -8.68 22.25 9.29
C PRO A 11 -8.76 20.73 9.18
N PHE A 12 -8.16 20.04 10.14
CA PHE A 12 -8.43 18.63 10.40
C PHE A 12 -9.88 18.51 10.90
N GLY A 13 -10.76 18.01 10.06
CA GLY A 13 -12.12 17.70 10.44
C GLY A 13 -12.16 16.56 11.46
N ASP A 14 -12.64 16.88 12.67
CA ASP A 14 -12.94 15.95 13.74
C ASP A 14 -13.95 14.88 13.28
N TRP A 15 -13.50 13.63 13.18
CA TRP A 15 -14.38 12.48 13.09
C TRP A 15 -14.60 11.89 14.48
N ALA A 16 -15.31 12.66 15.34
CA ALA A 16 -15.78 12.17 16.62
C ALA A 16 -17.03 11.30 16.42
N ALA A 17 -16.88 10.05 16.79
CA ALA A 17 -17.84 9.10 17.35
C ALA A 17 -19.36 9.42 17.18
N GLY A 18 -19.96 8.97 16.10
CA GLY A 18 -21.40 8.81 16.01
C GLY A 18 -21.89 7.64 16.88
N ARG A 19 -22.35 7.93 18.11
CA ARG A 19 -23.06 6.96 18.95
C ARG A 19 -24.48 6.75 18.39
N TRP A 20 -24.69 5.63 17.75
CA TRP A 20 -26.05 5.19 17.39
C TRP A 20 -26.73 4.65 18.66
N ARG A 21 -27.69 5.40 19.21
CA ARG A 21 -28.63 4.90 20.23
C ARG A 21 -29.71 4.10 19.51
N VAL A 22 -29.67 2.79 19.69
CA VAL A 22 -30.80 1.92 19.31
C VAL A 22 -31.88 2.05 20.38
N GLY A 23 -32.96 2.76 20.05
CA GLY A 23 -34.14 2.84 20.88
C GLY A 23 -34.93 1.54 20.78
N ILE A 24 -34.94 0.74 21.85
CA ILE A 24 -35.82 -0.44 21.96
C ILE A 24 -37.20 0.03 22.34
N LEU A 25 -38.11 -0.03 21.39
CA LEU A 25 -39.55 0.23 21.64
C LEU A 25 -40.20 -1.06 22.11
N LEU A 26 -40.39 -1.21 23.41
CA LEU A 26 -41.16 -2.31 24.00
C LEU A 26 -42.68 -2.10 23.73
N ARG A 27 -43.25 -2.77 22.76
CA ARG A 27 -44.68 -2.93 22.62
C ARG A 27 -45.15 -4.07 23.51
N ARG A 28 -45.92 -3.72 24.55
CA ARG A 28 -46.72 -4.68 25.34
C ARG A 28 -47.82 -5.26 24.44
N VAL A 29 -47.78 -6.57 24.23
CA VAL A 29 -48.93 -7.32 23.65
C VAL A 29 -49.68 -7.99 24.80
N ARG A 30 -50.99 -7.67 24.85
CA ARG A 30 -51.95 -8.23 25.79
C ARG A 30 -52.18 -9.72 25.48
N GLN A 31 -52.19 -10.50 26.55
CA GLN A 31 -52.59 -11.91 26.51
C GLN A 31 -54.08 -12.02 26.23
N GLY A 32 -54.41 -12.70 25.15
CA GLY A 32 -55.75 -13.26 24.90
C GLY A 32 -55.62 -14.77 24.84
N ALA A 33 -56.24 -15.44 25.81
CA ALA A 33 -56.30 -16.89 25.85
C ALA A 33 -57.33 -17.40 24.81
N SER A 34 -56.98 -18.38 24.03
CA SER A 34 -57.93 -19.27 23.33
C SER A 34 -57.31 -20.63 23.09
N LEU A 35 -58.11 -21.63 23.38
CA LEU A 35 -57.83 -23.05 23.45
C LEU A 35 -57.54 -23.72 22.10
N ALA A 36 -56.61 -24.65 22.17
CA ALA A 36 -56.51 -25.97 21.53
C ALA A 36 -57.00 -26.21 20.09
N ILE A 37 -56.06 -26.64 19.24
CA ILE A 37 -56.26 -27.82 18.38
C ILE A 37 -54.87 -28.41 18.09
N THR A 38 -54.71 -29.68 18.47
CA THR A 38 -53.54 -30.52 18.25
C THR A 38 -53.46 -30.90 16.77
N GLY A 39 -52.54 -30.35 16.05
CA GLY A 39 -52.18 -30.79 14.70
C GLY A 39 -50.66 -30.90 14.60
N LEU A 40 -50.15 -32.13 14.71
CA LEU A 40 -48.74 -32.45 14.53
C LEU A 40 -48.43 -32.39 13.03
N ILE A 41 -48.00 -31.22 12.56
CA ILE A 41 -47.40 -31.07 11.22
C ILE A 41 -45.89 -31.16 11.39
N LEU A 42 -45.30 -32.30 11.05
CA LEU A 42 -43.88 -32.44 10.84
C LEU A 42 -43.49 -31.63 9.59
N THR A 43 -43.13 -30.37 9.76
CA THR A 43 -42.44 -29.62 8.74
C THR A 43 -40.99 -30.02 8.78
N LEU A 44 -40.56 -30.83 7.82
CA LEU A 44 -39.13 -31.01 7.47
C LEU A 44 -38.62 -29.62 7.03
N GLY A 45 -38.09 -28.88 8.00
CA GLY A 45 -37.38 -27.64 7.74
C GLY A 45 -36.11 -27.97 7.01
N SER A 46 -36.07 -27.78 5.69
CA SER A 46 -34.82 -27.74 4.93
C SER A 46 -33.98 -26.60 5.46
N ALA A 47 -33.03 -26.93 6.33
CA ALA A 47 -32.02 -25.98 6.74
C ALA A 47 -31.18 -25.63 5.51
N THR A 48 -31.51 -24.54 4.84
CA THR A 48 -30.62 -23.94 3.85
C THR A 48 -29.41 -23.42 4.60
N THR A 49 -28.36 -24.20 4.63
CA THR A 49 -27.05 -23.76 5.04
C THR A 49 -26.59 -22.68 4.03
N HIS A 50 -26.75 -21.42 4.43
CA HIS A 50 -26.11 -20.32 3.73
C HIS A 50 -24.62 -20.51 3.97
N ALA A 51 -23.93 -21.12 3.00
CA ALA A 51 -22.49 -21.09 2.94
C ALA A 51 -22.09 -19.60 2.93
N HIS A 52 -21.55 -19.10 4.03
CA HIS A 52 -20.82 -17.84 4.01
C HIS A 52 -19.70 -18.05 3.00
N ARG A 53 -19.85 -17.48 1.80
CA ARG A 53 -18.70 -17.28 0.91
C ARG A 53 -17.74 -16.38 1.68
N GLY A 54 -16.75 -16.99 2.32
CA GLY A 54 -15.59 -16.27 2.81
C GLY A 54 -15.06 -15.43 1.66
N VAL A 55 -14.79 -14.16 1.88
CA VAL A 55 -14.11 -13.34 0.87
C VAL A 55 -12.71 -13.92 0.79
N ASP A 56 -12.41 -14.64 -0.30
CA ASP A 56 -11.10 -15.17 -0.54
C ASP A 56 -10.14 -14.00 -0.75
N LEU A 57 -9.17 -13.89 0.15
CA LEU A 57 -8.06 -12.95 -0.01
C LEU A 57 -7.09 -13.51 -1.06
N PRO A 58 -6.48 -12.66 -1.88
CA PRO A 58 -5.52 -13.11 -2.87
C PRO A 58 -4.27 -13.71 -2.21
N ASP A 59 -3.66 -14.66 -2.91
CA ASP A 59 -2.36 -15.22 -2.57
C ASP A 59 -1.30 -14.75 -3.58
N SER A 60 -0.06 -14.67 -3.11
CA SER A 60 1.12 -14.33 -3.89
C SER A 60 2.31 -15.15 -3.42
N ALA A 61 3.40 -15.15 -4.17
CA ALA A 61 4.69 -15.65 -3.68
C ALA A 61 5.39 -14.54 -2.89
N THR A 62 6.32 -14.90 -2.02
CA THR A 62 7.28 -13.96 -1.43
C THR A 62 8.46 -13.79 -2.37
N GLU A 63 8.84 -12.54 -2.63
CA GLU A 63 10.02 -12.24 -3.41
C GLU A 63 11.28 -12.44 -2.57
N ALA A 64 12.21 -13.25 -3.05
CA ALA A 64 13.50 -13.43 -2.41
C ALA A 64 14.39 -12.21 -2.69
N GLY A 65 14.96 -11.62 -1.64
CA GLY A 65 16.00 -10.60 -1.81
C GLY A 65 17.35 -11.25 -1.97
N GLY A 66 18.16 -10.71 -2.87
CA GLY A 66 19.57 -11.04 -3.02
C GLY A 66 20.46 -10.31 -2.01
N GLY A 67 21.72 -10.11 -2.37
CA GLY A 67 22.70 -9.40 -1.53
C GLY A 67 22.45 -7.89 -1.40
N PRO A 68 23.15 -7.24 -0.46
CA PRO A 68 23.09 -5.78 -0.31
C PRO A 68 23.55 -5.07 -1.59
N THR A 69 22.86 -3.99 -1.93
CA THR A 69 23.21 -3.14 -3.06
C THR A 69 23.10 -1.65 -2.69
N ARG A 70 23.60 -0.78 -3.56
CA ARG A 70 23.48 0.66 -3.36
C ARG A 70 22.03 1.10 -3.54
N SER A 71 21.60 2.04 -2.69
CA SER A 71 20.31 2.72 -2.87
C SER A 71 20.31 3.58 -4.15
N ILE A 72 19.14 4.06 -4.52
CA ILE A 72 18.97 5.10 -5.53
C ILE A 72 19.46 6.43 -4.95
N ALA A 73 20.04 7.30 -5.80
CA ALA A 73 20.56 8.60 -5.36
C ALA A 73 19.45 9.49 -4.79
N GLY A 74 18.29 9.56 -5.47
CA GLY A 74 17.12 10.30 -5.01
C GLY A 74 16.60 9.81 -3.66
N TRP A 75 16.56 8.48 -3.42
CA TRP A 75 16.23 7.92 -2.11
C TRP A 75 17.23 8.33 -1.03
N ALA A 76 18.54 8.29 -1.31
CA ALA A 76 19.55 8.70 -0.34
C ALA A 76 19.45 10.19 0.01
N ASP A 77 19.13 11.03 -0.97
CA ASP A 77 18.83 12.45 -0.76
C ASP A 77 17.56 12.66 0.06
N PHE A 78 16.48 11.96 -0.27
CA PHE A 78 15.24 11.98 0.49
C PHE A 78 15.47 11.60 1.95
N CYS A 79 16.19 10.51 2.22
CA CYS A 79 16.50 10.09 3.59
C CYS A 79 17.35 11.11 4.37
N ARG A 80 18.19 11.86 3.70
CA ARG A 80 18.96 12.93 4.33
C ARG A 80 18.05 14.11 4.74
N ARG A 81 17.04 14.43 3.92
CA ARG A 81 16.05 15.49 4.19
C ARG A 81 14.95 15.04 5.17
N MET A 82 14.57 13.78 5.13
CA MET A 82 13.46 13.18 5.88
C MET A 82 13.92 11.90 6.60
N PRO A 83 14.84 11.98 7.59
CA PRO A 83 15.47 10.81 8.20
C PRO A 83 14.47 9.87 8.88
N ASP A 84 13.41 10.40 9.48
CA ASP A 84 12.36 9.61 10.14
C ASP A 84 11.59 8.70 9.15
N GLU A 85 11.53 9.09 7.88
CA GLU A 85 10.87 8.29 6.85
C GLU A 85 11.70 7.07 6.44
N CYS A 86 13.00 7.11 6.64
CA CYS A 86 13.93 6.05 6.27
C CYS A 86 14.41 5.23 7.47
N HIS A 87 14.05 5.66 8.69
CA HIS A 87 14.40 4.92 9.90
C HIS A 87 13.76 3.54 9.89
N ILE A 88 14.57 2.51 10.14
CA ILE A 88 14.12 1.12 10.28
C ILE A 88 14.02 0.81 11.77
N ASP A 89 12.79 0.66 12.24
CA ASP A 89 12.51 0.18 13.59
C ASP A 89 12.57 -1.37 13.59
N PRO A 90 13.59 -1.97 14.23
CA PRO A 90 13.76 -3.43 14.23
C PRO A 90 12.66 -4.15 15.02
N THR A 91 11.88 -3.45 15.83
CA THR A 91 10.77 -4.03 16.59
C THR A 91 9.52 -4.22 15.74
N GLN A 92 9.40 -3.51 14.61
CA GLN A 92 8.27 -3.66 13.70
C GLN A 92 8.30 -5.01 12.98
N PRO A 93 7.13 -5.63 12.73
CA PRO A 93 7.03 -6.83 11.92
C PRO A 93 7.55 -6.61 10.50
N LYS A 94 8.23 -7.62 9.94
CA LYS A 94 8.66 -7.63 8.52
C LYS A 94 7.56 -8.06 7.56
N VAL A 95 6.48 -8.63 8.09
CA VAL A 95 5.38 -9.24 7.34
C VAL A 95 4.07 -8.78 7.95
N ILE A 96 3.14 -8.36 7.12
CA ILE A 96 1.80 -7.92 7.50
C ILE A 96 0.84 -9.11 7.44
N PRO A 97 0.10 -9.47 8.51
CA PRO A 97 -1.01 -10.40 8.40
C PRO A 97 -2.08 -9.85 7.46
N LEU A 98 -2.31 -10.51 6.31
CA LEU A 98 -3.26 -10.05 5.30
C LEU A 98 -4.68 -10.41 5.71
N THR A 99 -5.36 -9.50 6.37
CA THR A 99 -6.78 -9.59 6.69
C THR A 99 -7.61 -8.84 5.66
N LEU A 100 -8.93 -9.10 5.64
CA LEU A 100 -9.85 -8.34 4.79
C LEU A 100 -9.80 -6.82 5.08
N ALA A 101 -9.61 -6.43 6.34
CA ALA A 101 -9.46 -5.02 6.73
C ALA A 101 -8.18 -4.42 6.14
N VAL A 102 -7.05 -5.12 6.25
CA VAL A 102 -5.78 -4.71 5.64
C VAL A 102 -5.93 -4.61 4.12
N TRP A 103 -6.49 -5.64 3.47
CA TRP A 103 -6.69 -5.62 2.02
C TRP A 103 -7.52 -4.41 1.53
N ARG A 104 -8.62 -4.12 2.23
CA ARG A 104 -9.43 -2.92 1.95
C ARG A 104 -8.64 -1.62 2.15
N THR A 105 -7.80 -1.55 3.17
CA THR A 105 -6.93 -0.39 3.43
C THR A 105 -5.93 -0.19 2.30
N LEU A 106 -5.25 -1.26 1.87
CA LEU A 106 -4.30 -1.20 0.76
C LEU A 106 -4.98 -0.67 -0.52
N ARG A 107 -6.13 -1.26 -0.89
CA ARG A 107 -6.91 -0.82 -2.06
C ARG A 107 -7.36 0.63 -1.96
N SER A 108 -7.86 1.02 -0.80
CA SER A 108 -8.34 2.41 -0.58
C SER A 108 -7.20 3.43 -0.68
N VAL A 109 -6.03 3.13 -0.14
CA VAL A 109 -4.86 4.02 -0.22
C VAL A 109 -4.35 4.09 -1.64
N ASN A 110 -4.20 2.93 -2.33
CA ASN A 110 -3.73 2.91 -3.72
C ASN A 110 -4.61 3.79 -4.62
N ALA A 111 -5.91 3.51 -4.67
CA ALA A 111 -6.84 4.25 -5.51
C ALA A 111 -6.93 5.75 -5.12
N ARG A 112 -6.89 6.07 -3.81
CA ARG A 112 -6.95 7.46 -3.36
C ARG A 112 -5.75 8.27 -3.80
N VAL A 113 -4.54 7.73 -3.67
CA VAL A 113 -3.32 8.42 -4.08
C VAL A 113 -3.29 8.58 -5.60
N ASN A 114 -3.60 7.51 -6.35
CA ASN A 114 -3.65 7.56 -7.81
C ASN A 114 -4.64 8.61 -8.34
N ALA A 115 -5.81 8.73 -7.70
CA ALA A 115 -6.81 9.73 -8.10
C ALA A 115 -6.45 11.17 -7.69
N ARG A 116 -5.61 11.35 -6.64
CA ARG A 116 -5.32 12.68 -6.08
C ARG A 116 -4.12 13.35 -6.74
N ILE A 117 -3.07 12.59 -7.02
CA ILE A 117 -1.82 13.13 -7.55
C ILE A 117 -1.89 13.19 -9.07
N LYS A 118 -1.39 14.27 -9.65
CA LYS A 118 -1.27 14.46 -11.10
C LYS A 118 0.16 14.13 -11.52
N PRO A 119 0.35 13.32 -12.58
CA PRO A 119 1.68 12.99 -13.05
C PRO A 119 2.45 14.22 -13.49
N MET A 120 3.66 14.35 -12.97
CA MET A 120 4.61 15.39 -13.36
C MET A 120 6.01 14.87 -13.08
N THR A 121 6.87 14.85 -14.10
CA THR A 121 8.26 14.42 -13.93
C THR A 121 9.04 15.45 -13.12
N ASP A 122 10.06 15.01 -12.41
CA ASP A 122 10.94 15.88 -11.64
C ASP A 122 11.59 16.98 -12.49
N GLN A 123 11.94 16.65 -13.72
CA GLN A 123 12.49 17.65 -14.65
C GLN A 123 11.50 18.78 -14.93
N ALA A 124 10.19 18.47 -15.07
CA ALA A 124 9.16 19.47 -15.30
C ALA A 124 8.78 20.22 -14.02
N HIS A 125 8.86 19.55 -12.88
CA HIS A 125 8.43 20.07 -11.59
C HIS A 125 9.52 20.90 -10.91
N TRP A 126 10.74 20.36 -10.83
CA TRP A 126 11.85 20.89 -10.04
C TRP A 126 13.08 21.30 -10.87
N GLY A 127 13.12 20.97 -12.17
CA GLY A 127 14.26 21.19 -13.03
C GLY A 127 15.45 20.27 -12.76
N VAL A 128 15.22 19.14 -12.09
CA VAL A 128 16.21 18.10 -11.77
C VAL A 128 15.77 16.75 -12.31
N THR A 129 16.66 15.77 -12.36
CA THR A 129 16.38 14.48 -13.01
C THR A 129 15.76 13.42 -12.09
N ASP A 130 15.98 13.50 -10.77
CA ASP A 130 15.57 12.47 -9.81
C ASP A 130 15.49 13.11 -8.40
N ARG A 131 14.29 13.44 -7.93
CA ARG A 131 14.04 14.06 -6.64
C ARG A 131 12.85 13.41 -5.94
N TRP A 132 13.12 12.45 -5.14
CA TRP A 132 12.12 11.79 -4.30
C TRP A 132 11.58 12.75 -3.24
N ASP A 133 10.29 13.05 -3.27
CA ASP A 133 9.63 13.94 -2.31
C ASP A 133 8.17 13.52 -2.06
N PHE A 134 7.53 14.15 -1.08
CA PHE A 134 6.09 13.99 -0.94
C PHE A 134 5.38 14.95 -1.89
N PRO A 135 4.38 14.48 -2.65
CA PRO A 135 3.62 15.30 -3.59
C PRO A 135 2.56 16.15 -2.87
N ASP A 136 3.00 17.00 -1.94
CA ASP A 136 2.12 17.80 -1.06
C ASP A 136 1.37 18.89 -1.82
N ASP A 137 1.89 19.33 -2.95
CA ASP A 137 1.25 20.27 -3.88
C ASP A 137 0.30 19.60 -4.89
N GLY A 138 0.24 18.27 -4.90
CA GLY A 138 -0.63 17.46 -5.75
C GLY A 138 -0.02 17.04 -7.08
N PHE A 139 1.28 17.21 -7.27
CA PHE A 139 2.03 16.77 -8.45
C PHE A 139 3.20 15.87 -8.04
N GLY A 140 3.59 14.94 -8.90
CA GLY A 140 4.73 14.06 -8.68
C GLY A 140 4.82 12.93 -9.71
N ASP A 141 5.91 12.19 -9.68
CA ASP A 141 6.09 11.01 -10.53
C ASP A 141 6.05 9.69 -9.74
N CYS A 142 6.58 8.60 -10.29
CA CYS A 142 6.26 7.27 -9.77
C CYS A 142 6.67 7.07 -8.30
N GLU A 143 7.85 7.53 -7.90
CA GLU A 143 8.35 7.38 -6.52
C GLU A 143 7.58 8.23 -5.50
N ASP A 144 7.15 9.43 -5.88
CA ASP A 144 6.39 10.33 -5.03
C ASP A 144 5.04 9.74 -4.64
N TYR A 145 4.36 9.11 -5.62
CA TYR A 145 3.15 8.34 -5.35
C TYR A 145 3.41 7.23 -4.32
N GLN A 146 4.52 6.50 -4.48
CA GLN A 146 4.82 5.38 -3.59
C GLN A 146 5.22 5.86 -2.19
N LEU A 147 5.97 6.95 -2.08
CA LEU A 147 6.28 7.59 -0.80
C LEU A 147 5.00 7.99 -0.06
N LEU A 148 4.06 8.62 -0.76
CA LEU A 148 2.78 9.02 -0.16
C LEU A 148 1.95 7.81 0.26
N LYS A 149 1.86 6.75 -0.57
CA LYS A 149 1.17 5.50 -0.21
C LYS A 149 1.80 4.87 1.02
N ARG A 150 3.12 4.79 1.07
CA ARG A 150 3.88 4.24 2.19
C ARG A 150 3.60 5.02 3.48
N ARG A 151 3.66 6.35 3.45
CA ARG A 151 3.31 7.22 4.59
C ARG A 151 1.88 6.97 5.07
N MET A 152 0.91 7.03 4.15
CA MET A 152 -0.51 6.84 4.48
C MET A 152 -0.82 5.45 5.05
N LEU A 153 -0.12 4.41 4.63
CA LEU A 153 -0.27 3.05 5.18
C LEU A 153 0.37 2.94 6.57
N ALA A 154 1.54 3.54 6.77
CA ALA A 154 2.21 3.59 8.07
C ALA A 154 1.38 4.36 9.12
N GLU A 155 0.78 5.49 8.76
CA GLU A 155 -0.15 6.26 9.60
C GLU A 155 -1.39 5.45 10.02
N ARG A 156 -1.76 4.43 9.24
CA ARG A 156 -2.85 3.48 9.57
C ARG A 156 -2.39 2.28 10.37
N GLY A 157 -1.16 2.32 10.86
CA GLY A 157 -0.59 1.30 11.73
C GLY A 157 0.04 0.10 11.01
N LEU A 158 0.21 0.14 9.69
CA LEU A 158 0.96 -0.91 9.00
C LEU A 158 2.46 -0.70 9.24
N PRO A 159 3.22 -1.78 9.51
CA PRO A 159 4.65 -1.67 9.79
C PRO A 159 5.40 -1.17 8.55
N ARG A 160 6.10 -0.05 8.71
CA ARG A 160 6.89 0.56 7.63
C ARG A 160 7.94 -0.40 7.08
N ARG A 161 8.41 -1.31 7.93
CA ARG A 161 9.37 -2.38 7.63
C ARG A 161 8.85 -3.41 6.60
N ALA A 162 7.53 -3.51 6.41
CA ALA A 162 6.90 -4.36 5.40
C ALA A 162 6.38 -3.59 4.17
N LEU A 163 6.65 -2.28 4.09
CA LEU A 163 6.27 -1.36 3.02
C LEU A 163 7.54 -0.92 2.27
N LEU A 164 7.89 -1.63 1.21
CA LEU A 164 9.21 -1.58 0.60
C LEU A 164 9.19 -0.80 -0.72
N MET A 165 9.89 0.34 -0.76
CA MET A 165 10.15 1.05 -2.00
C MET A 165 10.93 0.14 -2.92
N THR A 166 10.46 -0.06 -4.13
CA THR A 166 10.99 -1.04 -5.08
C THR A 166 11.20 -0.39 -6.45
N VAL A 167 12.35 -0.61 -7.05
CA VAL A 167 12.68 -0.16 -8.39
C VAL A 167 12.62 -1.32 -9.36
N VAL A 168 11.95 -1.09 -10.46
CA VAL A 168 11.73 -2.05 -11.54
C VAL A 168 12.07 -1.42 -12.89
N ILE A 169 12.21 -2.24 -13.91
CA ILE A 169 12.10 -1.83 -15.31
C ILE A 169 10.72 -2.27 -15.78
N ASP A 170 9.97 -1.35 -16.34
CA ASP A 170 8.60 -1.58 -16.77
C ASP A 170 8.48 -2.21 -18.16
N GLU A 171 7.26 -2.38 -18.64
CA GLU A 171 6.92 -3.02 -19.90
C GLU A 171 7.38 -2.27 -21.16
N ILE A 172 7.75 -0.99 -21.01
CA ILE A 172 8.31 -0.17 -22.12
C ILE A 172 9.83 0.07 -21.95
N ASN A 173 10.44 -0.69 -21.04
CA ASN A 173 11.87 -0.65 -20.73
C ASN A 173 12.33 0.66 -20.08
N GLU A 174 11.46 1.30 -19.29
CA GLU A 174 11.79 2.48 -18.53
C GLU A 174 11.94 2.16 -17.04
N GLY A 175 12.78 2.94 -16.34
CA GLY A 175 12.91 2.88 -14.88
C GLY A 175 11.59 3.29 -14.23
N HIS A 176 11.11 2.50 -13.25
CA HIS A 176 9.86 2.74 -12.56
C HIS A 176 9.95 2.38 -11.08
N ALA A 177 9.19 3.09 -10.23
CA ALA A 177 9.11 2.82 -8.80
C ALA A 177 7.71 2.31 -8.44
N VAL A 178 7.68 1.25 -7.63
CA VAL A 178 6.46 0.67 -7.08
C VAL A 178 6.59 0.48 -5.58
N LEU A 179 5.47 0.31 -4.86
CA LEU A 179 5.49 -0.06 -3.46
C LEU A 179 5.18 -1.56 -3.32
N THR A 180 6.16 -2.32 -2.86
CA THR A 180 5.95 -3.72 -2.48
C THR A 180 5.43 -3.79 -1.05
N VAL A 181 4.28 -4.45 -0.85
CA VAL A 181 3.69 -4.74 0.45
C VAL A 181 3.92 -6.21 0.77
N ARG A 182 4.75 -6.48 1.78
CA ARG A 182 5.06 -7.85 2.24
C ARG A 182 4.02 -8.35 3.21
N THR A 183 3.37 -9.46 2.86
CA THR A 183 2.31 -10.06 3.68
C THR A 183 2.58 -11.54 3.96
N ASP A 184 1.85 -12.13 4.90
CA ASP A 184 1.86 -13.57 5.17
C ASP A 184 1.27 -14.42 4.03
N ARG A 185 0.68 -13.76 3.03
CA ARG A 185 0.20 -14.36 1.76
C ARG A 185 1.09 -14.00 0.57
N GLY A 186 2.33 -13.54 0.81
CA GLY A 186 3.30 -13.13 -0.22
C GLY A 186 3.30 -11.62 -0.47
N ASP A 187 3.99 -11.21 -1.52
CA ASP A 187 4.25 -9.81 -1.83
C ASP A 187 3.27 -9.29 -2.90
N PHE A 188 2.72 -8.11 -2.64
CA PHE A 188 1.78 -7.42 -3.52
C PHE A 188 2.30 -6.06 -3.92
N ILE A 189 1.99 -5.64 -5.14
CA ILE A 189 2.45 -4.39 -5.73
C ILE A 189 1.33 -3.36 -5.76
N LEU A 190 1.61 -2.17 -5.20
CA LEU A 190 0.84 -0.95 -5.35
C LEU A 190 1.57 -0.08 -6.37
N ASP A 191 0.84 0.39 -7.38
CA ASP A 191 1.38 1.09 -8.53
C ASP A 191 0.56 2.34 -8.84
N ASN A 192 1.19 3.40 -9.38
CA ASN A 192 0.46 4.59 -9.83
C ASN A 192 -0.14 4.41 -11.24
N LYS A 193 0.32 3.42 -12.01
CA LYS A 193 -0.23 3.10 -13.34
C LYS A 193 -1.60 2.40 -13.27
N THR A 194 -1.96 1.81 -12.11
CA THR A 194 -3.21 1.07 -11.93
C THR A 194 -3.71 1.09 -10.48
N ASP A 195 -5.03 1.09 -10.32
CA ASP A 195 -5.66 0.94 -8.99
C ASP A 195 -5.68 -0.53 -8.52
N GLU A 196 -5.46 -1.47 -9.43
CA GLU A 196 -5.41 -2.89 -9.13
C GLU A 196 -4.13 -3.24 -8.36
N ILE A 197 -4.28 -3.89 -7.22
CA ILE A 197 -3.16 -4.46 -6.48
C ILE A 197 -2.91 -5.87 -6.99
N ARG A 198 -1.70 -6.14 -7.46
CA ARG A 198 -1.32 -7.41 -8.11
C ARG A 198 -0.26 -8.16 -7.31
N PRO A 199 -0.28 -9.51 -7.33
CA PRO A 199 0.87 -10.29 -6.95
C PRO A 199 2.11 -9.85 -7.74
N TRP A 200 3.27 -9.82 -7.10
CA TRP A 200 4.49 -9.31 -7.75
C TRP A 200 4.88 -10.08 -9.03
N LYS A 201 4.61 -11.40 -9.08
CA LYS A 201 4.84 -12.20 -10.29
C LYS A 201 3.86 -11.96 -11.44
N SER A 202 2.77 -11.22 -11.17
CA SER A 202 1.71 -10.96 -12.16
C SER A 202 1.85 -9.60 -12.82
N VAL A 203 2.85 -8.80 -12.43
CA VAL A 203 3.17 -7.54 -13.10
C VAL A 203 4.24 -7.79 -14.18
N PRO A 204 4.17 -7.10 -15.33
CA PRO A 204 5.12 -7.29 -16.44
C PRO A 204 6.41 -6.50 -16.24
N TYR A 205 6.99 -6.57 -15.03
CA TYR A 205 8.17 -5.79 -14.66
C TYR A 205 9.38 -6.66 -14.38
N ALA A 206 10.58 -6.18 -14.72
CA ALA A 206 11.82 -6.73 -14.24
C ALA A 206 12.20 -6.04 -12.92
N PHE A 207 12.27 -6.81 -11.84
CA PHE A 207 12.57 -6.30 -10.51
C PHE A 207 14.07 -6.13 -10.32
N ILE A 208 14.53 -4.95 -9.98
CA ILE A 208 15.96 -4.61 -9.91
C ILE A 208 16.46 -4.60 -8.47
N LYS A 209 15.82 -3.80 -7.62
CA LYS A 209 16.20 -3.68 -6.20
C LYS A 209 15.07 -3.08 -5.37
N ARG A 210 15.13 -3.29 -4.07
CA ARG A 210 14.18 -2.69 -3.13
C ARG A 210 14.85 -2.25 -1.83
N ALA A 211 14.16 -1.41 -1.07
CA ALA A 211 14.58 -1.05 0.28
C ALA A 211 14.73 -2.30 1.18
N GLY A 212 15.77 -2.31 2.01
CA GLY A 212 16.00 -3.39 2.97
C GLY A 212 15.01 -3.36 4.12
N GLN A 213 14.88 -4.50 4.79
CA GLN A 213 14.05 -4.65 5.99
C GLN A 213 14.89 -4.67 7.28
N GLU A 214 16.20 -4.89 7.18
CA GLU A 214 17.11 -5.04 8.31
C GLU A 214 17.99 -3.80 8.54
N SER A 215 18.27 -3.10 7.45
CA SER A 215 19.14 -1.92 7.46
C SER A 215 18.70 -0.94 6.38
N ALA A 216 19.29 0.25 6.37
CA ALA A 216 19.08 1.24 5.32
C ALA A 216 19.64 0.83 3.95
N ALA A 217 20.41 -0.26 3.88
CA ALA A 217 20.90 -0.80 2.60
C ALA A 217 19.73 -1.37 1.79
N TRP A 218 19.80 -1.21 0.48
CA TRP A 218 18.89 -1.84 -0.46
C TRP A 218 19.38 -3.28 -0.73
N VAL A 219 18.47 -4.11 -1.21
CA VAL A 219 18.76 -5.48 -1.64
C VAL A 219 18.50 -5.62 -3.14
N SER A 220 19.36 -6.37 -3.82
CA SER A 220 19.15 -6.73 -5.22
C SER A 220 17.97 -7.68 -5.34
N LEU A 221 17.22 -7.59 -6.45
CA LEU A 221 16.12 -8.47 -6.81
C LEU A 221 16.37 -9.14 -8.16
N GLU A 222 17.46 -8.78 -8.81
CA GLU A 222 17.91 -9.54 -9.96
C GLU A 222 18.15 -10.98 -9.47
N GLU A 223 17.44 -11.94 -10.05
CA GLU A 223 17.79 -13.33 -9.88
C GLU A 223 19.27 -13.43 -10.25
N ASP A 224 20.08 -14.08 -9.40
CA ASP A 224 21.40 -14.52 -9.80
C ASP A 224 21.18 -15.45 -11.00
N ALA A 225 21.14 -14.82 -12.18
CA ALA A 225 21.11 -15.53 -13.45
C ALA A 225 22.47 -16.22 -13.54
N GLY A 226 22.51 -17.41 -12.98
CA GLY A 226 23.61 -18.32 -13.20
C GLY A 226 23.85 -18.42 -14.69
N GLY A 227 24.75 -17.55 -15.21
CA GLY A 227 25.32 -17.62 -16.53
C GLY A 227 24.43 -17.19 -17.70
N GLY A 228 24.03 -15.89 -17.76
CA GLY A 228 23.38 -15.36 -18.96
C GLY A 228 23.34 -13.83 -18.92
N ARG A 229 24.32 -13.23 -19.47
CA ARG A 229 24.62 -11.84 -19.69
C ARG A 229 23.39 -11.01 -20.13
N ALA A 230 22.76 -10.27 -19.25
CA ALA A 230 22.00 -9.07 -19.61
C ALA A 230 22.94 -7.85 -19.52
N GLU A 231 23.88 -7.78 -20.47
CA GLU A 231 24.65 -6.58 -20.74
C GLU A 231 23.79 -5.67 -21.61
N GLY A 232 23.26 -4.60 -21.05
CA GLY A 232 22.64 -3.57 -21.85
C GLY A 232 21.49 -2.75 -21.27
N ALA A 233 20.96 -3.02 -20.09
CA ALA A 233 20.02 -2.08 -19.47
C ALA A 233 20.83 -0.91 -18.85
N ARG A 234 21.13 0.09 -19.66
CA ARG A 234 21.62 1.38 -19.16
C ARG A 234 20.45 2.04 -18.45
N VAL A 235 20.46 1.99 -17.13
CA VAL A 235 19.80 3.02 -16.34
C VAL A 235 20.34 4.34 -16.89
N ALA A 236 19.47 5.17 -17.43
CA ALA A 236 19.86 6.48 -17.95
C ALA A 236 20.32 7.36 -16.79
N THR A 237 21.54 7.14 -16.33
CA THR A 237 22.30 8.20 -15.68
C THR A 237 22.69 9.14 -16.80
N ALA A 238 21.94 10.21 -16.99
CA ALA A 238 22.43 11.35 -17.74
C ALA A 238 23.71 11.82 -17.04
N GLU A 239 24.84 11.52 -17.62
CA GLU A 239 26.11 12.21 -17.28
C GLU A 239 26.08 13.62 -17.88
N PRO A 240 26.80 14.57 -17.22
CA PRO A 240 26.67 16.01 -17.40
C PRO A 240 26.99 16.52 -18.80
#